data_01834242d70183c9dfdcd61fbde3bebb
#
_entry.id   01834242d70183c9dfdcd61fbde3bebb
#
_cell.length_a   1.000
_cell.length_b   1.000
_cell.length_c   1.000
_cell.angle_alpha   90.00
_cell.angle_beta   90.00
_cell.angle_gamma   90.00
#
_symmetry.space_group_name_H-M   'P 1'
#
loop_
_entity.id
_entity.type
_entity.pdbx_description
1 polymer ?
#
loop_
_entity_poly.entity_id
_entity_poly.type
_entity_poly.pdbx_seq_one_letter_code
_entity_poly.pdbx_strand_id
1 'polypeptide(L)'
;IDIAKLIEANWVEVHAGFHFTGDYQRRKKAGLERLKRMGDYAAKQGVKLLLENMNPEPKNAEVHYLACDVEETKFYFDNLPHENIGWSYTVNHAHIIPVGIEGFYNAFGLKRLSEVRLADNNGDKEEHLQPGKGNIDFIKMFQMIENDGFKGHYMLAFGNHEDMRVGRDFLIDQLKNM
;
A
#
# COMPACT_ATOMS: atom_id res chain seq x y z
N ILE A 1 -8.61 9.66 -12.16
CA ILE A 1 -9.63 8.70 -12.64
C ILE A 1 -9.84 8.91 -14.14
N ASP A 2 -10.11 10.12 -14.62
CA ASP A 2 -10.38 10.39 -16.04
C ASP A 2 -9.18 10.06 -16.95
N ILE A 3 -7.96 10.41 -16.50
CA ILE A 3 -6.73 10.02 -17.19
C ILE A 3 -6.57 8.50 -17.19
N ALA A 4 -6.82 7.84 -16.06
CA ALA A 4 -6.73 6.38 -15.97
C ALA A 4 -7.68 5.71 -16.96
N LYS A 5 -8.92 6.19 -17.05
CA LYS A 5 -9.88 5.73 -18.06
C LYS A 5 -9.37 5.96 -19.50
N LEU A 6 -8.80 7.12 -19.76
CA LEU A 6 -8.29 7.48 -21.10
C LEU A 6 -7.14 6.57 -21.56
N ILE A 7 -6.26 6.17 -20.64
CA ILE A 7 -5.12 5.28 -20.91
C ILE A 7 -5.45 3.80 -20.65
N GLU A 8 -6.72 3.48 -20.39
CA GLU A 8 -7.21 2.13 -20.11
C GLU A 8 -6.55 1.46 -18.89
N ALA A 9 -6.15 2.25 -17.88
CA ALA A 9 -5.63 1.72 -16.64
C ALA A 9 -6.76 1.11 -15.80
N ASN A 10 -6.52 -0.06 -15.22
CA ASN A 10 -7.51 -0.80 -14.44
C ASN A 10 -7.80 -0.14 -13.08
N TRP A 11 -6.82 0.55 -12.50
CA TRP A 11 -6.94 1.19 -11.20
C TRP A 11 -6.07 2.42 -11.04
N VAL A 12 -6.36 3.16 -9.98
CA VAL A 12 -5.56 4.29 -9.49
C VAL A 12 -5.33 4.09 -8.01
N GLU A 13 -4.09 4.22 -7.58
CA GLU A 13 -3.74 4.25 -6.17
C GLU A 13 -4.08 5.61 -5.56
N VAL A 14 -4.54 5.57 -4.30
CA VAL A 14 -4.92 6.76 -3.55
C VAL A 14 -4.55 6.65 -2.08
N HIS A 15 -4.21 7.77 -1.47
CA HIS A 15 -4.03 7.89 -0.03
C HIS A 15 -5.32 8.33 0.67
N ALA A 16 -5.51 7.90 1.91
CA ALA A 16 -6.61 8.40 2.75
C ALA A 16 -6.44 9.90 3.06
N GLY A 17 -5.21 10.40 3.01
CA GLY A 17 -4.82 11.78 3.24
C GLY A 17 -3.87 11.90 4.42
N PHE A 18 -3.86 13.08 5.01
CA PHE A 18 -3.00 13.41 6.16
C PHE A 18 -3.74 14.27 7.17
N HIS A 19 -3.21 14.34 8.38
CA HIS A 19 -3.71 15.20 9.45
C HIS A 19 -2.57 15.97 10.11
N PHE A 20 -2.92 17.08 10.74
CA PHE A 20 -2.07 17.80 11.67
C PHE A 20 -2.37 17.39 13.10
N THR A 21 -1.46 17.65 14.02
CA THR A 21 -1.72 17.49 15.47
C THR A 21 -2.96 18.28 15.85
N GLY A 22 -3.91 17.64 16.52
CA GLY A 22 -5.16 18.27 17.01
C GLY A 22 -6.35 18.23 16.04
N ASP A 23 -6.20 17.77 14.77
CA ASP A 23 -7.33 17.65 13.85
C ASP A 23 -7.56 16.24 13.30
N TYR A 24 -6.92 15.24 13.88
CA TYR A 24 -6.94 13.84 13.45
C TYR A 24 -8.35 13.31 13.16
N GLN A 25 -9.26 13.39 14.12
CA GLN A 25 -10.61 12.82 13.96
C GLN A 25 -11.40 13.49 12.84
N ARG A 26 -11.25 14.79 12.67
CA ARG A 26 -11.86 15.55 11.59
C ARG A 26 -11.30 15.11 10.23
N ARG A 27 -9.98 14.98 10.12
CA ARG A 27 -9.31 14.57 8.88
C ARG A 27 -9.60 13.12 8.53
N LYS A 28 -9.60 12.23 9.50
CA LYS A 28 -9.96 10.81 9.31
C LYS A 28 -11.36 10.65 8.71
N LYS A 29 -12.36 11.36 9.27
CA LYS A 29 -13.74 11.37 8.72
C LYS A 29 -13.80 12.02 7.33
N ALA A 30 -13.14 13.14 7.13
CA ALA A 30 -13.11 13.81 5.82
C ALA A 30 -12.43 12.94 4.74
N GLY A 31 -11.38 12.21 5.10
CA GLY A 31 -10.73 11.22 4.24
C GLY A 31 -11.70 10.13 3.79
N LEU A 32 -12.45 9.55 4.74
CA LEU A 32 -13.47 8.54 4.45
C LEU A 32 -14.53 9.05 3.47
N GLU A 33 -15.11 10.22 3.75
CA GLU A 33 -16.14 10.79 2.88
C GLU A 33 -15.62 11.15 1.48
N ARG A 34 -14.37 11.59 1.38
CA ARG A 34 -13.71 11.80 0.08
C ARG A 34 -13.52 10.48 -0.67
N LEU A 35 -13.01 9.44 0.00
CA LEU A 35 -12.80 8.13 -0.61
C LEU A 35 -14.10 7.50 -1.10
N LYS A 36 -15.21 7.65 -0.35
CA LYS A 36 -16.54 7.21 -0.81
C LYS A 36 -16.93 7.88 -2.14
N ARG A 37 -16.88 9.23 -2.19
CA ARG A 37 -17.22 9.96 -3.42
C ARG A 37 -16.31 9.63 -4.59
N MET A 38 -15.00 9.49 -4.33
CA MET A 38 -14.04 9.11 -5.37
C MET A 38 -14.26 7.68 -5.86
N GLY A 39 -14.56 6.74 -4.95
CA GLY A 39 -14.88 5.36 -5.29
C GLY A 39 -16.13 5.24 -6.14
N ASP A 40 -17.18 5.97 -5.79
CA ASP A 40 -18.43 6.01 -6.57
C ASP A 40 -18.20 6.61 -7.97
N TYR A 41 -17.36 7.64 -8.06
CA TYR A 41 -17.00 8.23 -9.35
C TYR A 41 -16.15 7.27 -10.19
N ALA A 42 -15.14 6.66 -9.59
CA ALA A 42 -14.26 5.70 -10.26
C ALA A 42 -15.04 4.49 -10.79
N ALA A 43 -15.96 3.95 -9.99
CA ALA A 43 -16.83 2.85 -10.42
C ALA A 43 -17.66 3.21 -11.66
N LYS A 44 -18.22 4.44 -11.73
CA LYS A 44 -18.93 4.92 -12.91
C LYS A 44 -18.05 5.05 -14.15
N GLN A 45 -16.74 5.23 -13.96
CA GLN A 45 -15.77 5.31 -15.05
C GLN A 45 -15.17 3.92 -15.42
N GLY A 46 -15.51 2.86 -14.68
CA GLY A 46 -14.92 1.53 -14.85
C GLY A 46 -13.49 1.42 -14.32
N VAL A 47 -13.08 2.31 -13.41
CA VAL A 47 -11.75 2.35 -12.80
C VAL A 47 -11.89 2.00 -11.32
N LYS A 48 -11.01 1.14 -10.79
CA LYS A 48 -10.95 0.82 -9.37
C LYS A 48 -9.99 1.75 -8.65
N LEU A 49 -10.29 2.13 -7.40
CA LEU A 49 -9.32 2.79 -6.54
C LEU A 49 -8.62 1.75 -5.66
N LEU A 50 -7.33 1.93 -5.40
CA LEU A 50 -6.60 1.14 -4.42
C LEU A 50 -6.14 2.07 -3.29
N LEU A 51 -6.63 1.81 -2.07
CA LEU A 51 -6.17 2.51 -0.89
C LEU A 51 -4.82 1.94 -0.47
N GLU A 52 -3.81 2.80 -0.37
CA GLU A 52 -2.49 2.45 0.12
C GLU A 52 -2.43 2.52 1.65
N ASN A 53 -1.77 1.53 2.29
CA ASN A 53 -1.32 1.67 3.67
C ASN A 53 -0.08 2.53 3.71
N MET A 54 -0.14 3.61 4.48
CA MET A 54 0.94 4.59 4.58
C MET A 54 1.93 4.25 5.69
N ASN A 55 3.08 4.90 5.65
CA ASN A 55 4.09 4.86 6.70
C ASN A 55 3.68 5.73 7.90
N PRO A 56 4.05 5.34 9.12
CA PRO A 56 3.98 6.25 10.26
C PRO A 56 5.08 7.30 10.17
N GLU A 57 4.74 8.55 10.52
CA GLU A 57 5.71 9.61 10.67
C GLU A 57 6.27 9.67 12.10
N PRO A 58 7.45 10.25 12.33
CA PRO A 58 7.97 10.47 13.68
C PRO A 58 6.97 11.21 14.56
N LYS A 59 6.90 10.86 15.86
CA LYS A 59 5.91 11.44 16.79
C LYS A 59 5.93 12.97 16.89
N ASN A 60 7.06 13.60 16.59
CA ASN A 60 7.24 15.05 16.59
C ASN A 60 7.02 15.69 15.21
N ALA A 61 6.59 14.94 14.20
CA ALA A 61 6.23 15.50 12.92
C ALA A 61 4.97 16.37 13.04
N GLU A 62 4.89 17.45 12.26
CA GLU A 62 3.70 18.31 12.19
C GLU A 62 2.57 17.67 11.37
N VAL A 63 2.93 16.83 10.43
CA VAL A 63 2.03 16.18 9.49
C VAL A 63 2.18 14.67 9.61
N HIS A 64 1.06 13.96 9.71
CA HIS A 64 1.02 12.50 9.74
C HIS A 64 0.09 11.97 8.67
N TYR A 65 0.45 10.88 8.02
CA TYR A 65 -0.43 10.20 7.08
C TYR A 65 -1.58 9.50 7.79
N LEU A 66 -2.69 9.35 7.08
CA LEU A 66 -3.81 8.50 7.48
C LEU A 66 -3.66 7.11 6.86
N ALA A 67 -4.23 6.09 7.49
CA ALA A 67 -4.08 4.68 7.14
C ALA A 67 -2.63 4.16 7.34
N CYS A 68 -1.97 4.59 8.40
CA CYS A 68 -0.58 4.22 8.69
C CYS A 68 -0.42 3.03 9.65
N ASP A 69 -1.51 2.47 10.15
CA ASP A 69 -1.51 1.26 10.97
C ASP A 69 -2.72 0.36 10.66
N VAL A 70 -2.75 -0.82 11.29
CA VAL A 70 -3.82 -1.80 11.07
C VAL A 70 -5.18 -1.29 11.52
N GLU A 71 -5.27 -0.62 12.67
CA GLU A 71 -6.54 -0.12 13.22
C GLU A 71 -7.14 0.96 12.33
N GLU A 72 -6.31 1.89 11.89
CA GLU A 72 -6.75 2.98 11.04
C GLU A 72 -7.10 2.51 9.61
N THR A 73 -6.30 1.62 9.04
CA THR A 73 -6.58 1.01 7.73
C THR A 73 -7.89 0.21 7.79
N LYS A 74 -8.10 -0.54 8.89
CA LYS A 74 -9.34 -1.28 9.13
C LYS A 74 -10.56 -0.33 9.21
N PHE A 75 -10.42 0.81 9.86
CA PHE A 75 -11.50 1.81 9.88
C PHE A 75 -11.95 2.20 8.47
N TYR A 76 -11.02 2.45 7.56
CA TYR A 76 -11.37 2.75 6.17
C TYR A 76 -12.01 1.56 5.47
N PHE A 77 -11.42 0.37 5.55
CA PHE A 77 -11.93 -0.81 4.86
C PHE A 77 -13.30 -1.27 5.36
N ASP A 78 -13.59 -1.12 6.64
CA ASP A 78 -14.91 -1.46 7.20
C ASP A 78 -16.02 -0.50 6.72
N ASN A 79 -15.66 0.72 6.33
CA ASN A 79 -16.60 1.76 5.92
C ASN A 79 -16.63 2.06 4.41
N LEU A 80 -15.86 1.32 3.61
CA LEU A 80 -15.77 1.50 2.15
C LEU A 80 -16.26 0.24 1.42
N PRO A 81 -17.03 0.36 0.32
CA PRO A 81 -17.46 -0.79 -0.47
C PRO A 81 -16.28 -1.48 -1.15
N HIS A 82 -16.30 -2.82 -1.18
CA HIS A 82 -15.23 -3.63 -1.77
C HIS A 82 -15.09 -3.45 -3.27
N GLU A 83 -16.22 -3.29 -3.95
CA GLU A 83 -16.31 -3.22 -5.41
C GLU A 83 -15.55 -2.02 -5.95
N ASN A 84 -15.57 -0.91 -5.20
CA ASN A 84 -15.01 0.35 -5.65
C ASN A 84 -13.59 0.60 -5.14
N ILE A 85 -13.23 0.01 -3.99
CA ILE A 85 -11.96 0.29 -3.32
C ILE A 85 -11.27 -1.01 -2.92
N GLY A 86 -10.13 -1.27 -3.56
CA GLY A 86 -9.20 -2.33 -3.23
C GLY A 86 -8.08 -1.86 -2.31
N TRP A 87 -7.07 -2.66 -2.17
CA TRP A 87 -5.88 -2.41 -1.38
C TRP A 87 -4.62 -2.45 -2.25
N SER A 88 -3.80 -1.42 -2.15
CA SER A 88 -2.40 -1.39 -2.57
C SER A 88 -1.56 -1.61 -1.32
N TYR A 89 -0.98 -2.80 -1.20
CA TYR A 89 -0.19 -3.18 -0.04
C TYR A 89 1.26 -2.75 -0.20
N THR A 90 1.66 -1.68 0.48
CA THR A 90 3.03 -1.18 0.48
C THR A 90 3.82 -1.83 1.60
N VAL A 91 4.71 -2.74 1.22
CA VAL A 91 5.42 -3.66 2.11
C VAL A 91 6.41 -2.92 3.03
N ASN A 92 7.17 -1.98 2.49
CA ASN A 92 8.13 -1.19 3.27
C ASN A 92 7.43 -0.29 4.31
N HIS A 93 6.23 0.21 4.05
CA HIS A 93 5.44 0.92 5.06
C HIS A 93 5.00 0.00 6.21
N ALA A 94 4.57 -1.22 5.88
CA ALA A 94 4.21 -2.21 6.89
C ALA A 94 5.41 -2.69 7.71
N HIS A 95 6.61 -2.70 7.13
CA HIS A 95 7.83 -3.17 7.80
C HIS A 95 8.21 -2.33 9.02
N ILE A 96 7.93 -1.03 9.02
CA ILE A 96 8.30 -0.10 10.10
C ILE A 96 7.27 0.01 11.23
N ILE A 97 6.13 -0.66 11.13
CA ILE A 97 5.16 -0.68 12.23
C ILE A 97 5.33 -1.92 13.11
N PRO A 98 4.95 -1.88 14.40
CA PRO A 98 5.23 -2.95 15.34
C PRO A 98 4.73 -4.34 14.95
N VAL A 99 3.62 -4.45 14.21
CA VAL A 99 3.07 -5.73 13.75
C VAL A 99 3.82 -6.30 12.54
N GLY A 100 4.63 -5.48 11.87
CA GLY A 100 5.42 -5.86 10.72
C GLY A 100 4.61 -6.24 9.48
N ILE A 101 5.31 -6.69 8.44
CA ILE A 101 4.74 -7.11 7.16
C ILE A 101 3.70 -8.20 7.35
N GLU A 102 4.04 -9.26 8.09
CA GLU A 102 3.17 -10.42 8.30
C GLU A 102 1.90 -10.05 9.08
N GLY A 103 2.04 -9.29 10.17
CA GLY A 103 0.89 -8.88 10.99
C GLY A 103 -0.05 -7.94 10.24
N PHE A 104 0.48 -7.04 9.41
CA PHE A 104 -0.33 -6.16 8.59
C PHE A 104 -1.09 -6.95 7.51
N TYR A 105 -0.40 -7.84 6.79
CA TYR A 105 -1.01 -8.69 5.78
C TYR A 105 -2.11 -9.58 6.39
N ASN A 106 -1.83 -10.26 7.50
CA ASN A 106 -2.78 -11.15 8.16
C ASN A 106 -4.05 -10.46 8.64
N ALA A 107 -4.00 -9.14 8.91
CA ALA A 107 -5.18 -8.39 9.30
C ALA A 107 -6.22 -8.26 8.16
N PHE A 108 -5.81 -8.31 6.91
CA PHE A 108 -6.68 -8.06 5.75
C PHE A 108 -6.71 -9.20 4.73
N GLY A 109 -5.63 -9.95 4.59
CA GLY A 109 -5.49 -11.05 3.64
C GLY A 109 -5.75 -10.61 2.19
N LEU A 110 -6.21 -11.54 1.37
CA LEU A 110 -6.44 -11.30 -0.07
C LEU A 110 -7.73 -10.53 -0.38
N LYS A 111 -8.63 -10.35 0.57
CA LYS A 111 -10.01 -9.91 0.29
C LYS A 111 -10.12 -8.61 -0.53
N ARG A 112 -9.18 -7.68 -0.34
CA ARG A 112 -9.13 -6.41 -1.06
C ARG A 112 -7.85 -6.22 -1.86
N LEU A 113 -6.88 -7.11 -1.67
CA LEU A 113 -5.55 -6.98 -2.24
C LEU A 113 -5.60 -7.03 -3.76
N SER A 114 -5.10 -6.00 -4.42
CA SER A 114 -5.03 -5.90 -5.87
C SER A 114 -3.59 -5.68 -6.35
N GLU A 115 -2.77 -5.03 -5.54
CA GLU A 115 -1.39 -4.69 -5.83
C GLU A 115 -0.54 -4.82 -4.58
N VAL A 116 0.70 -5.31 -4.74
CA VAL A 116 1.73 -5.32 -3.70
C VAL A 116 2.87 -4.42 -4.17
N ARG A 117 3.16 -3.38 -3.39
CA ARG A 117 4.23 -2.43 -3.70
C ARG A 117 5.50 -2.76 -2.96
N LEU A 118 6.58 -2.78 -3.69
CA LEU A 118 7.88 -3.26 -3.24
C LEU A 118 8.91 -2.13 -3.28
N ALA A 119 9.39 -1.76 -2.12
CA ALA A 119 10.63 -1.07 -1.86
C ALA A 119 11.23 -1.65 -0.58
N ASP A 120 12.47 -1.35 -0.28
CA ASP A 120 13.15 -1.85 0.91
C ASP A 120 13.35 -0.73 1.94
N ASN A 121 13.56 -1.09 3.19
CA ASN A 121 14.04 -0.22 4.26
C ASN A 121 14.67 -1.04 5.39
N ASN A 122 15.15 -0.37 6.44
CA ASN A 122 15.82 -1.02 7.57
C ASN A 122 14.89 -1.26 8.77
N GLY A 123 13.58 -0.99 8.64
CA GLY A 123 12.58 -1.27 9.67
C GLY A 123 12.44 -0.20 10.75
N ASP A 124 13.15 0.93 10.65
CA ASP A 124 13.14 2.01 11.63
C ASP A 124 12.49 3.32 11.14
N LYS A 125 12.56 3.58 9.84
CA LYS A 125 11.99 4.77 9.19
C LYS A 125 11.61 4.48 7.75
N GLU A 126 10.82 5.38 7.16
CA GLU A 126 10.50 5.29 5.75
C GLU A 126 11.73 5.59 4.88
N GLU A 127 12.04 4.62 4.03
CA GLU A 127 13.07 4.66 3.01
C GLU A 127 12.52 3.92 1.80
N HIS A 128 12.69 4.44 0.61
CA HIS A 128 12.38 3.73 -0.62
C HIS A 128 13.67 3.18 -1.24
N LEU A 129 14.30 2.24 -0.52
CA LEU A 129 15.53 1.60 -0.99
C LEU A 129 15.20 0.57 -2.07
N GLN A 130 16.17 0.34 -2.94
CA GLN A 130 16.14 -0.79 -3.87
C GLN A 130 16.09 -2.10 -3.06
N PRO A 131 15.26 -3.08 -3.45
CA PRO A 131 15.24 -4.41 -2.84
C PRO A 131 16.63 -5.02 -2.70
N GLY A 132 16.95 -5.49 -1.50
CA GLY A 132 18.28 -5.99 -1.12
C GLY A 132 19.24 -4.93 -0.57
N LYS A 133 18.80 -3.68 -0.41
CA LYS A 133 19.59 -2.61 0.23
C LYS A 133 19.12 -2.30 1.66
N GLY A 134 17.99 -2.84 2.07
CA GLY A 134 17.49 -2.84 3.44
C GLY A 134 17.53 -4.23 4.05
N ASN A 135 16.56 -4.54 4.90
CA ASN A 135 16.52 -5.82 5.60
C ASN A 135 15.16 -6.54 5.49
N ILE A 136 14.31 -6.17 4.53
CA ILE A 136 13.06 -6.88 4.28
C ILE A 136 13.35 -8.29 3.75
N ASP A 137 12.76 -9.31 4.40
CA ASP A 137 12.78 -10.69 3.90
C ASP A 137 11.72 -10.86 2.79
N PHE A 138 12.10 -10.54 1.56
CA PHE A 138 11.22 -10.65 0.40
C PHE A 138 10.81 -12.09 0.10
N ILE A 139 11.65 -13.08 0.38
CA ILE A 139 11.32 -14.50 0.17
C ILE A 139 10.15 -14.87 1.08
N LYS A 140 10.26 -14.60 2.36
CA LYS A 140 9.18 -14.87 3.32
C LYS A 140 7.89 -14.14 2.95
N MET A 141 8.00 -12.88 2.53
CA MET A 141 6.85 -12.07 2.09
C MET A 141 6.17 -12.67 0.86
N PHE A 142 6.94 -13.05 -0.18
CA PHE A 142 6.38 -13.70 -1.37
C PHE A 142 5.72 -15.03 -1.03
N GLN A 143 6.39 -15.88 -0.24
CA GLN A 143 5.83 -17.18 0.18
C GLN A 143 4.48 -17.01 0.87
N MET A 144 4.36 -16.04 1.78
CA MET A 144 3.12 -15.76 2.50
C MET A 144 1.99 -15.37 1.53
N ILE A 145 2.25 -14.44 0.63
CA ILE A 145 1.23 -13.88 -0.28
C ILE A 145 0.86 -14.88 -1.40
N GLU A 146 1.86 -15.57 -1.97
CA GLU A 146 1.64 -16.56 -3.02
C GLU A 146 0.95 -17.84 -2.53
N ASN A 147 1.25 -18.29 -1.31
CA ASN A 147 0.60 -19.46 -0.71
C ASN A 147 -0.91 -19.23 -0.51
N ASP A 148 -1.34 -18.00 -0.28
CA ASP A 148 -2.75 -17.64 -0.23
C ASP A 148 -3.41 -17.56 -1.63
N GLY A 149 -2.62 -17.65 -2.69
CA GLY A 149 -3.11 -17.67 -4.07
C GLY A 149 -3.32 -16.29 -4.69
N PHE A 150 -2.53 -15.30 -4.33
CA PHE A 150 -2.58 -13.96 -4.92
C PHE A 150 -2.48 -14.01 -6.46
N LYS A 151 -3.33 -13.21 -7.14
CA LYS A 151 -3.40 -13.11 -8.61
C LYS A 151 -3.27 -11.68 -9.12
N GLY A 152 -2.96 -10.74 -8.22
CA GLY A 152 -2.66 -9.37 -8.58
C GLY A 152 -1.24 -9.21 -9.13
N HIS A 153 -0.70 -8.00 -9.06
CA HIS A 153 0.67 -7.80 -9.48
C HIS A 153 1.53 -7.15 -8.40
N TYR A 154 2.83 -7.33 -8.57
CA TYR A 154 3.85 -6.69 -7.76
C TYR A 154 4.41 -5.49 -8.52
N MET A 155 4.47 -4.34 -7.86
CA MET A 155 4.97 -3.10 -8.41
C MET A 155 6.20 -2.63 -7.63
N LEU A 156 7.25 -2.26 -8.34
CA LEU A 156 8.41 -1.61 -7.71
C LEU A 156 8.10 -0.13 -7.49
N ALA A 157 8.32 0.35 -6.27
CA ALA A 157 7.92 1.68 -5.82
C ALA A 157 9.12 2.49 -5.31
N PHE A 158 10.21 2.55 -6.09
CA PHE A 158 11.42 3.28 -5.71
C PHE A 158 12.22 3.70 -6.95
N GLY A 159 13.12 4.67 -6.77
CA GLY A 159 14.13 5.04 -7.75
C GLY A 159 13.62 5.43 -9.15
N ASN A 160 14.48 5.29 -10.14
CA ASN A 160 14.18 5.48 -11.55
C ASN A 160 13.98 4.12 -12.25
N HIS A 161 13.69 4.13 -13.56
CA HIS A 161 13.45 2.90 -14.34
C HIS A 161 14.62 1.90 -14.32
N GLU A 162 15.87 2.39 -14.29
CA GLU A 162 17.05 1.51 -14.21
C GLU A 162 17.16 0.87 -12.82
N ASP A 163 16.92 1.65 -11.76
CA ASP A 163 16.89 1.13 -10.39
C ASP A 163 15.80 0.07 -10.24
N MET A 164 14.62 0.31 -10.80
CA MET A 164 13.51 -0.66 -10.81
C MET A 164 13.87 -1.94 -11.56
N ARG A 165 14.56 -1.83 -12.70
CA ARG A 165 15.03 -3.00 -13.46
C ARG A 165 15.99 -3.86 -12.64
N VAL A 166 16.98 -3.23 -12.01
CA VAL A 166 17.95 -3.92 -11.15
C VAL A 166 17.27 -4.57 -9.93
N GLY A 167 16.34 -3.84 -9.28
CA GLY A 167 15.56 -4.36 -8.16
C GLY A 167 14.66 -5.55 -8.55
N ARG A 168 14.02 -5.49 -9.73
CA ARG A 168 13.26 -6.60 -10.28
C ARG A 168 14.14 -7.83 -10.48
N ASP A 169 15.29 -7.66 -11.11
CA ASP A 169 16.19 -8.77 -11.42
C ASP A 169 16.71 -9.42 -10.13
N PHE A 170 17.03 -8.62 -9.11
CA PHE A 170 17.36 -9.11 -7.76
C PHE A 170 16.22 -9.96 -7.18
N LEU A 171 14.98 -9.48 -7.19
CA LEU A 171 13.83 -10.20 -6.66
C LEU A 171 13.56 -11.51 -7.43
N ILE A 172 13.69 -11.49 -8.75
CA ILE A 172 13.56 -12.70 -9.58
C ILE A 172 14.62 -13.74 -9.22
N ASP A 173 15.85 -13.32 -8.96
CA ASP A 173 16.92 -14.25 -8.56
C ASP A 173 16.69 -14.82 -7.16
N GLN A 174 16.12 -14.06 -6.23
CA GLN A 174 15.68 -14.59 -4.93
C GLN A 174 14.59 -15.67 -5.10
N LEU A 175 13.60 -15.41 -5.96
CA LEU A 175 12.48 -16.34 -6.20
C LEU A 175 12.91 -17.65 -6.89
N LYS A 176 13.96 -17.65 -7.70
CA LYS A 176 14.50 -18.88 -8.32
C LYS A 176 15.08 -19.86 -7.28
N ASN A 177 15.40 -19.38 -6.08
CA ASN A 177 15.98 -20.15 -4.99
C ASN A 177 14.94 -20.59 -3.95
N MET A 178 13.64 -20.35 -4.21
CA MET A 178 12.51 -20.82 -3.42
C MET A 178 12.08 -22.22 -3.87
#